data_862e978c4e58033b9d95b2dbd6da060d
#
_entry.id   862e978c4e58033b9d95b2dbd6da060d
#
_cell.length_a   1.000
_cell.length_b   1.000
_cell.length_c   1.000
_cell.angle_alpha   90.00
_cell.angle_beta   90.00
_cell.angle_gamma   90.00
#
_symmetry.space_group_name_H-M   'P 1'
#
loop_
_entity.id
_entity.type
_entity.pdbx_description
1 polymer ?
#
loop_
_entity_poly.entity_id
_entity_poly.type
_entity_poly.pdbx_seq_one_letter_code
_entity_poly.pdbx_strand_id
1 'polypeptide(L)'
;MLPTGSFFCNPRRSPGTAIIRPEGERPVEARGYTHVYTGNGKGKTTAALGLVLRASGAGLSVFLGQFLKRAKESEHVALALLGPKITVRTFGACRRVGAPVSDEDASCARAGFRILADSLAGGAHDLVVADEILVAAHLGLLSEDDVLSLLDMRPANVELVLTGRNAFPELLRRADLVTEMREIRHYFRSGVAARSGIER
;
A
#
# COMPACT_ATOMS: atom_id res chain seq x y z
N MET A 1 17.62 -19.06 -23.88
CA MET A 1 16.92 -20.31 -23.52
C MET A 1 16.58 -20.22 -22.05
N LEU A 2 15.32 -19.96 -21.73
CA LEU A 2 14.83 -19.96 -20.35
C LEU A 2 14.35 -21.37 -20.00
N PRO A 3 14.57 -21.90 -18.80
CA PRO A 3 14.09 -23.22 -18.44
C PRO A 3 12.58 -23.16 -18.20
N THR A 4 11.84 -23.97 -18.95
CA THR A 4 10.41 -24.22 -18.75
C THR A 4 10.22 -25.09 -17.52
N GLY A 5 9.95 -24.44 -16.36
CA GLY A 5 9.51 -25.15 -15.17
C GLY A 5 8.05 -25.57 -15.34
N SER A 6 7.81 -26.87 -15.53
CA SER A 6 6.49 -27.45 -15.56
C SER A 6 5.87 -27.42 -14.15
N PHE A 7 4.80 -26.67 -13.96
CA PHE A 7 3.95 -26.78 -12.78
C PHE A 7 3.19 -28.12 -12.83
N PHE A 8 3.67 -29.12 -12.14
CA PHE A 8 2.93 -30.33 -11.89
C PHE A 8 1.81 -30.06 -10.87
N CYS A 9 0.59 -29.95 -11.34
CA CYS A 9 -0.60 -30.01 -10.51
C CYS A 9 -0.74 -31.44 -9.99
N ASN A 10 -0.58 -31.67 -8.70
CA ASN A 10 -0.76 -32.98 -8.08
C ASN A 10 -2.28 -33.25 -7.88
N PRO A 11 -2.89 -34.21 -8.61
CA PRO A 11 -4.34 -34.41 -8.61
C PRO A 11 -4.91 -35.13 -7.36
N ARG A 12 -4.13 -35.29 -6.29
CA ARG A 12 -4.57 -36.03 -5.08
C ARG A 12 -4.76 -35.14 -3.85
N ARG A 13 -5.29 -33.93 -4.01
CA ARG A 13 -5.77 -33.16 -2.87
C ARG A 13 -7.28 -33.08 -2.92
N SER A 14 -7.94 -33.66 -1.92
CA SER A 14 -9.38 -33.51 -1.68
C SER A 14 -9.76 -32.03 -1.58
N PRO A 15 -10.89 -31.58 -2.16
CA PRO A 15 -11.37 -30.22 -2.01
C PRO A 15 -11.72 -30.00 -0.54
N GLY A 16 -11.08 -29.00 0.11
CA GLY A 16 -11.50 -28.55 1.42
C GLY A 16 -10.45 -28.57 2.54
N THR A 17 -9.18 -28.90 2.29
CA THR A 17 -8.18 -28.78 3.34
C THR A 17 -7.77 -27.32 3.49
N ALA A 18 -8.22 -26.66 4.57
CA ALA A 18 -7.68 -25.37 4.97
C ALA A 18 -6.16 -25.52 5.16
N ILE A 19 -5.38 -24.76 4.40
CA ILE A 19 -3.92 -24.71 4.59
C ILE A 19 -3.68 -23.82 5.81
N ILE A 20 -3.75 -24.42 7.01
CA ILE A 20 -3.26 -23.77 8.23
C ILE A 20 -1.77 -24.07 8.28
N ARG A 21 -0.93 -23.06 8.07
CA ARG A 21 0.51 -23.18 8.38
C ARG A 21 0.69 -22.97 9.88
N PRO A 22 1.52 -23.78 10.53
CA PRO A 22 1.90 -23.52 11.91
C PRO A 22 2.62 -22.16 12.01
N GLU A 23 2.38 -21.43 13.07
CA GLU A 23 3.16 -20.24 13.45
C GLU A 23 4.61 -20.69 13.63
N GLY A 24 5.51 -20.19 12.79
CA GLY A 24 6.91 -20.52 12.96
C GLY A 24 7.80 -20.06 11.84
N GLU A 25 8.82 -19.36 12.25
CA GLU A 25 10.10 -19.08 11.58
C GLU A 25 10.01 -18.20 10.31
N ARG A 26 10.41 -16.94 10.49
CA ARG A 26 10.82 -16.07 9.38
C ARG A 26 11.99 -16.74 8.67
N PRO A 27 12.01 -16.78 7.34
CA PRO A 27 13.25 -17.09 6.62
C PRO A 27 14.33 -16.10 7.07
N VAL A 28 15.49 -16.57 7.48
CA VAL A 28 16.58 -15.81 8.08
C VAL A 28 17.17 -14.73 7.16
N GLU A 29 16.72 -14.61 5.88
CA GLU A 29 17.25 -13.68 4.88
C GLU A 29 16.17 -13.09 3.96
N ALA A 30 14.98 -12.77 4.46
CA ALA A 30 13.97 -12.11 3.62
C ALA A 30 14.38 -10.65 3.37
N ARG A 31 14.95 -10.36 2.20
CA ARG A 31 15.18 -9.00 1.72
C ARG A 31 13.84 -8.38 1.33
N GLY A 32 13.57 -7.17 1.81
CA GLY A 32 12.44 -6.36 1.38
C GLY A 32 12.78 -5.52 0.15
N TYR A 33 11.75 -5.10 -0.57
CA TYR A 33 11.84 -4.31 -1.79
C TYR A 33 10.91 -3.11 -1.73
N THR A 34 11.17 -2.10 -2.58
CA THR A 34 10.31 -0.94 -2.75
C THR A 34 9.41 -1.12 -3.96
N HIS A 35 8.10 -1.12 -3.73
CA HIS A 35 7.07 -1.16 -4.78
C HIS A 35 6.44 0.22 -4.98
N VAL A 36 6.17 0.56 -6.22
CA VAL A 36 5.41 1.75 -6.61
C VAL A 36 4.20 1.32 -7.44
N TYR A 37 2.99 1.62 -6.95
CA TYR A 37 1.75 1.43 -7.71
C TYR A 37 1.23 2.81 -8.12
N THR A 38 1.31 3.11 -9.41
CA THR A 38 0.98 4.43 -9.96
C THR A 38 -0.01 4.37 -11.12
N GLY A 39 -0.22 5.49 -11.79
CA GLY A 39 -1.10 5.62 -12.95
C GLY A 39 -2.50 6.12 -12.61
N ASN A 40 -3.28 6.47 -13.66
CA ASN A 40 -4.59 7.09 -13.53
C ASN A 40 -5.74 6.10 -13.34
N GLY A 41 -5.50 4.80 -13.62
CA GLY A 41 -6.49 3.74 -13.47
C GLY A 41 -6.81 3.41 -12.03
N LYS A 42 -8.00 2.82 -11.82
CA LYS A 42 -8.43 2.27 -10.54
C LYS A 42 -7.60 1.03 -10.18
N GLY A 43 -7.39 0.79 -8.88
CA GLY A 43 -6.83 -0.48 -8.37
C GLY A 43 -5.56 -0.34 -7.54
N LYS A 44 -4.93 0.83 -7.45
CA LYS A 44 -3.68 1.04 -6.68
C LYS A 44 -3.84 0.65 -5.20
N THR A 45 -4.76 1.29 -4.50
CA THR A 45 -5.12 0.93 -3.11
C THR A 45 -5.57 -0.52 -3.01
N THR A 46 -6.41 -1.00 -3.95
CA THR A 46 -6.89 -2.39 -3.95
C THR A 46 -5.74 -3.40 -4.07
N ALA A 47 -4.74 -3.12 -4.91
CA ALA A 47 -3.55 -3.97 -5.03
C ALA A 47 -2.72 -3.95 -3.75
N ALA A 48 -2.51 -2.77 -3.15
CA ALA A 48 -1.81 -2.64 -1.88
C ALA A 48 -2.53 -3.39 -0.76
N LEU A 49 -3.86 -3.26 -0.64
CA LEU A 49 -4.67 -4.02 0.31
C LEU A 49 -4.63 -5.53 0.06
N GLY A 50 -4.58 -5.96 -1.20
CA GLY A 50 -4.37 -7.36 -1.57
C GLY A 50 -3.03 -7.91 -1.06
N LEU A 51 -1.97 -7.09 -1.09
CA LEU A 51 -0.67 -7.44 -0.51
C LEU A 51 -0.73 -7.49 1.01
N VAL A 52 -1.41 -6.53 1.66
CA VAL A 52 -1.66 -6.55 3.11
C VAL A 52 -2.36 -7.85 3.54
N LEU A 53 -3.40 -8.27 2.80
CA LEU A 53 -4.11 -9.52 3.06
C LEU A 53 -3.17 -10.75 2.94
N ARG A 54 -2.32 -10.80 1.90
CA ARG A 54 -1.33 -11.88 1.73
C ARG A 54 -0.30 -11.89 2.86
N ALA A 55 0.22 -10.72 3.24
CA ALA A 55 1.18 -10.57 4.33
C ALA A 55 0.56 -11.03 5.65
N SER A 56 -0.68 -10.63 5.94
CA SER A 56 -1.43 -11.09 7.12
C SER A 56 -1.59 -12.61 7.14
N GLY A 57 -1.98 -13.23 6.01
CA GLY A 57 -2.10 -14.67 5.89
C GLY A 57 -0.77 -15.43 6.04
N ALA A 58 0.35 -14.77 5.82
CA ALA A 58 1.70 -15.28 6.07
C ALA A 58 2.19 -15.01 7.51
N GLY A 59 1.37 -14.36 8.36
CA GLY A 59 1.72 -14.02 9.73
C GLY A 59 2.64 -12.79 9.87
N LEU A 60 2.86 -12.03 8.80
CA LEU A 60 3.68 -10.81 8.80
C LEU A 60 2.97 -9.66 9.51
N SER A 61 3.77 -8.76 10.10
CA SER A 61 3.30 -7.51 10.70
C SER A 61 3.24 -6.41 9.65
N VAL A 62 2.15 -5.63 9.63
CA VAL A 62 1.89 -4.62 8.61
C VAL A 62 1.57 -3.26 9.23
N PHE A 63 2.16 -2.21 8.68
CA PHE A 63 1.72 -0.83 8.88
C PHE A 63 1.12 -0.30 7.58
N LEU A 64 -0.13 0.14 7.62
CA LEU A 64 -0.83 0.80 6.53
C LEU A 64 -1.09 2.26 6.91
N GLY A 65 -0.39 3.20 6.28
CA GLY A 65 -0.62 4.63 6.37
C GLY A 65 -1.35 5.13 5.13
N GLN A 66 -2.57 5.68 5.29
CA GLN A 66 -3.35 6.20 4.18
C GLN A 66 -3.41 7.73 4.23
N PHE A 67 -2.76 8.37 3.28
CA PHE A 67 -2.77 9.82 3.12
C PHE A 67 -4.08 10.30 2.50
N LEU A 68 -4.45 11.56 2.79
CA LEU A 68 -5.66 12.21 2.26
C LEU A 68 -6.99 11.52 2.64
N LYS A 69 -6.94 10.56 3.57
CA LYS A 69 -8.12 9.87 4.11
C LYS A 69 -8.30 10.21 5.58
N ARG A 70 -9.56 10.44 5.98
CA ARG A 70 -9.94 10.71 7.39
C ARG A 70 -10.97 9.72 7.92
N ALA A 71 -11.97 9.39 7.13
CA ALA A 71 -13.10 8.56 7.56
C ALA A 71 -12.74 7.07 7.55
N LYS A 72 -13.44 6.29 8.37
CA LYS A 72 -13.43 4.83 8.25
C LYS A 72 -14.12 4.44 6.94
N GLU A 73 -13.40 3.70 6.11
CA GLU A 73 -13.92 3.09 4.88
C GLU A 73 -14.13 1.58 5.09
N SER A 74 -14.74 0.92 4.10
CA SER A 74 -15.10 -0.50 4.20
C SER A 74 -13.88 -1.40 4.48
N GLU A 75 -12.72 -1.08 3.90
CA GLU A 75 -11.48 -1.83 4.12
C GLU A 75 -11.01 -1.78 5.56
N HIS A 76 -11.23 -0.69 6.30
CA HIS A 76 -10.80 -0.59 7.70
C HIS A 76 -11.54 -1.59 8.60
N VAL A 77 -12.82 -1.84 8.30
CA VAL A 77 -13.61 -2.85 9.03
C VAL A 77 -13.04 -4.26 8.77
N ALA A 78 -12.75 -4.57 7.51
CA ALA A 78 -12.17 -5.86 7.13
C ALA A 78 -10.75 -6.05 7.72
N LEU A 79 -9.90 -5.03 7.65
CA LEU A 79 -8.53 -5.08 8.18
C LEU A 79 -8.50 -5.30 9.70
N ALA A 80 -9.47 -4.74 10.44
CA ALA A 80 -9.58 -4.96 11.88
C ALA A 80 -9.83 -6.43 12.25
N LEU A 81 -10.40 -7.23 11.34
CA LEU A 81 -10.66 -8.66 11.53
C LEU A 81 -9.40 -9.51 11.29
N LEU A 82 -8.37 -8.97 10.63
CA LEU A 82 -7.12 -9.70 10.34
C LEU A 82 -6.20 -9.83 11.55
N GLY A 83 -6.55 -9.20 12.67
CA GLY A 83 -5.83 -9.34 13.93
C GLY A 83 -4.86 -8.21 14.26
N PRO A 84 -4.18 -8.31 15.42
CA PRO A 84 -3.43 -7.19 16.01
C PRO A 84 -2.11 -6.87 15.30
N LYS A 85 -1.65 -7.71 14.39
CA LYS A 85 -0.43 -7.47 13.60
C LYS A 85 -0.62 -6.43 12.49
N ILE A 86 -1.87 -6.00 12.24
CA ILE A 86 -2.18 -4.99 11.23
C ILE A 86 -2.46 -3.65 11.91
N THR A 87 -1.57 -2.71 11.73
CA THR A 87 -1.73 -1.33 12.18
C THR A 87 -2.21 -0.45 11.03
N VAL A 88 -3.35 0.21 11.18
CA VAL A 88 -3.90 1.15 10.19
C VAL A 88 -3.92 2.55 10.76
N ARG A 89 -3.45 3.54 9.99
CA ARG A 89 -3.51 4.97 10.30
C ARG A 89 -3.98 5.75 9.08
N THR A 90 -4.82 6.75 9.31
CA THR A 90 -5.28 7.66 8.26
C THR A 90 -4.75 9.07 8.53
N PHE A 91 -4.28 9.76 7.48
CA PHE A 91 -3.60 11.04 7.54
C PHE A 91 -4.26 12.02 6.57
N GLY A 92 -5.41 12.54 6.93
CA GLY A 92 -6.13 13.51 6.12
C GLY A 92 -7.08 14.37 6.92
N ALA A 93 -7.33 15.59 6.44
CA ALA A 93 -8.36 16.49 6.91
C ALA A 93 -9.72 16.18 6.23
N CYS A 94 -10.79 16.86 6.66
CA CYS A 94 -12.12 16.77 6.03
C CYS A 94 -12.14 17.52 4.68
N ARG A 95 -11.47 16.98 3.67
CA ARG A 95 -11.36 17.61 2.36
C ARG A 95 -12.38 17.03 1.37
N ARG A 96 -13.03 17.91 0.60
CA ARG A 96 -13.81 17.50 -0.58
C ARG A 96 -12.87 17.25 -1.76
N VAL A 97 -13.14 16.22 -2.54
CA VAL A 97 -12.40 15.96 -3.78
C VAL A 97 -12.47 17.21 -4.69
N GLY A 98 -11.32 17.67 -5.18
CA GLY A 98 -11.23 18.87 -6.02
C GLY A 98 -11.16 20.20 -5.26
N ALA A 99 -11.29 20.24 -3.95
CA ALA A 99 -11.09 21.46 -3.16
C ALA A 99 -9.59 21.87 -3.15
N PRO A 100 -9.27 23.17 -3.01
CA PRO A 100 -7.90 23.62 -2.77
C PRO A 100 -7.30 22.96 -1.53
N VAL A 101 -5.99 22.81 -1.54
CA VAL A 101 -5.21 22.31 -0.39
C VAL A 101 -5.25 23.34 0.73
N SER A 102 -5.45 22.91 1.96
CA SER A 102 -5.45 23.75 3.16
C SER A 102 -4.20 23.51 4.02
N ASP A 103 -3.94 24.44 4.94
CA ASP A 103 -2.87 24.28 5.95
C ASP A 103 -3.13 23.07 6.86
N GLU A 104 -4.40 22.72 7.11
CA GLU A 104 -4.77 21.51 7.85
C GLU A 104 -4.38 20.25 7.08
N ASP A 105 -4.62 20.20 5.76
CA ASP A 105 -4.18 19.09 4.90
C ASP A 105 -2.65 18.94 4.98
N ALA A 106 -1.91 20.05 4.90
CA ALA A 106 -0.46 20.03 4.97
C ALA A 106 0.04 19.59 6.37
N SER A 107 -0.60 20.02 7.43
CA SER A 107 -0.27 19.60 8.80
C SER A 107 -0.52 18.12 9.00
N CYS A 108 -1.69 17.60 8.56
CA CYS A 108 -2.03 16.18 8.63
C CYS A 108 -1.07 15.31 7.82
N ALA A 109 -0.71 15.73 6.61
CA ALA A 109 0.22 14.98 5.76
C ALA A 109 1.63 14.91 6.38
N ARG A 110 2.16 16.03 6.88
CA ARG A 110 3.47 16.06 7.54
C ARG A 110 3.50 15.26 8.84
N ALA A 111 2.45 15.32 9.66
CA ALA A 111 2.33 14.50 10.86
C ALA A 111 2.26 13.01 10.51
N GLY A 112 1.47 12.67 9.49
CA GLY A 112 1.35 11.30 8.98
C GLY A 112 2.66 10.77 8.41
N PHE A 113 3.40 11.61 7.68
CA PHE A 113 4.72 11.25 7.16
C PHE A 113 5.70 10.88 8.29
N ARG A 114 5.76 11.68 9.37
CA ARG A 114 6.62 11.35 10.52
C ARG A 114 6.26 10.01 11.15
N ILE A 115 4.98 9.77 11.39
CA ILE A 115 4.50 8.49 11.97
C ILE A 115 4.86 7.31 11.06
N LEU A 116 4.71 7.46 9.74
CA LEU A 116 5.05 6.42 8.77
C LEU A 116 6.56 6.18 8.71
N ALA A 117 7.36 7.26 8.69
CA ALA A 117 8.82 7.21 8.67
C ALA A 117 9.36 6.53 9.95
N ASP A 118 8.83 6.90 11.12
CA ASP A 118 9.19 6.27 12.39
C ASP A 118 8.83 4.78 12.41
N SER A 119 7.65 4.41 11.89
CA SER A 119 7.22 3.03 11.77
C SER A 119 8.10 2.20 10.81
N LEU A 120 8.55 2.82 9.71
CA LEU A 120 9.44 2.20 8.74
C LEU A 120 10.85 2.00 9.32
N ALA A 121 11.46 3.08 9.83
CA ALA A 121 12.82 3.06 10.36
C ALA A 121 12.95 2.16 11.61
N GLY A 122 11.89 2.07 12.41
CA GLY A 122 11.85 1.23 13.62
C GLY A 122 11.89 -0.27 13.34
N GLY A 123 11.64 -0.71 12.10
CA GLY A 123 11.74 -2.12 11.69
C GLY A 123 10.77 -3.07 12.41
N ALA A 124 9.75 -2.54 13.09
CA ALA A 124 8.75 -3.33 13.81
C ALA A 124 7.72 -4.02 12.89
N HIS A 125 7.67 -3.60 11.63
CA HIS A 125 6.76 -4.12 10.62
C HIS A 125 7.53 -4.76 9.48
N ASP A 126 7.01 -5.87 8.97
CA ASP A 126 7.57 -6.58 7.81
C ASP A 126 7.17 -5.91 6.49
N LEU A 127 5.99 -5.27 6.48
CA LEU A 127 5.43 -4.54 5.35
C LEU A 127 4.95 -3.16 5.81
N VAL A 128 5.41 -2.11 5.13
CA VAL A 128 4.93 -0.74 5.32
C VAL A 128 4.29 -0.25 4.02
N VAL A 129 3.04 0.19 4.10
CA VAL A 129 2.29 0.72 2.96
C VAL A 129 2.00 2.20 3.20
N ALA A 130 2.40 3.04 2.25
CA ALA A 130 2.07 4.46 2.18
C ALA A 130 1.06 4.70 1.03
N ASP A 131 -0.22 4.53 1.35
CA ASP A 131 -1.30 4.66 0.36
C ASP A 131 -1.60 6.14 0.10
N GLU A 132 -1.72 6.52 -1.19
CA GLU A 132 -1.93 7.89 -1.70
C GLU A 132 -0.82 8.89 -1.33
N ILE A 133 0.37 8.46 -0.91
CA ILE A 133 1.49 9.36 -0.61
C ILE A 133 1.96 10.13 -1.84
N LEU A 134 1.91 9.52 -3.04
CA LEU A 134 2.32 10.17 -4.28
C LEU A 134 1.36 11.30 -4.67
N VAL A 135 0.08 11.18 -4.32
CA VAL A 135 -0.88 12.28 -4.49
C VAL A 135 -0.61 13.38 -3.48
N ALA A 136 -0.25 13.06 -2.24
CA ALA A 136 0.15 14.05 -1.26
C ALA A 136 1.40 14.84 -1.72
N ALA A 137 2.38 14.16 -2.31
CA ALA A 137 3.56 14.82 -2.90
C ALA A 137 3.18 15.70 -4.10
N HIS A 138 2.37 15.17 -5.03
CA HIS A 138 1.90 15.93 -6.21
C HIS A 138 1.13 17.21 -5.84
N LEU A 139 0.40 17.18 -4.73
CA LEU A 139 -0.33 18.34 -4.21
C LEU A 139 0.55 19.31 -3.41
N GLY A 140 1.85 19.05 -3.28
CA GLY A 140 2.79 19.87 -2.51
C GLY A 140 2.62 19.79 -0.99
N LEU A 141 1.90 18.79 -0.47
CA LEU A 141 1.74 18.55 0.97
C LEU A 141 3.00 17.91 1.58
N LEU A 142 3.71 17.15 0.77
CA LEU A 142 5.03 16.57 1.01
C LEU A 142 5.94 16.94 -0.17
N SER A 143 7.24 16.96 0.05
CA SER A 143 8.22 17.11 -1.03
C SER A 143 8.54 15.76 -1.69
N GLU A 144 9.10 15.77 -2.89
CA GLU A 144 9.66 14.56 -3.51
C GLU A 144 10.80 13.98 -2.65
N ASP A 145 11.62 14.84 -2.03
CA ASP A 145 12.69 14.44 -1.12
C ASP A 145 12.16 13.73 0.13
N ASP A 146 11.01 14.16 0.68
CA ASP A 146 10.35 13.42 1.75
C ASP A 146 10.06 11.97 1.31
N VAL A 147 9.47 11.79 0.13
CA VAL A 147 9.14 10.44 -0.38
C VAL A 147 10.40 9.62 -0.65
N LEU A 148 11.44 10.23 -1.23
CA LEU A 148 12.72 9.54 -1.50
C LEU A 148 13.42 9.14 -0.21
N SER A 149 13.33 9.95 0.84
CA SER A 149 13.94 9.63 2.13
C SER A 149 13.41 8.33 2.74
N LEU A 150 12.16 7.93 2.42
CA LEU A 150 11.61 6.64 2.85
C LEU A 150 12.40 5.46 2.26
N LEU A 151 12.89 5.59 1.02
CA LEU A 151 13.70 4.54 0.39
C LEU A 151 15.06 4.41 1.09
N ASP A 152 15.63 5.56 1.51
CA ASP A 152 16.95 5.60 2.15
C ASP A 152 16.91 5.08 3.60
N MET A 153 15.83 5.37 4.32
CA MET A 153 15.68 4.93 5.71
C MET A 153 15.10 3.52 5.87
N ARG A 154 14.65 2.90 4.77
CA ARG A 154 14.03 1.57 4.79
C ARG A 154 15.04 0.50 5.22
N PRO A 155 14.79 -0.27 6.29
CA PRO A 155 15.59 -1.43 6.65
C PRO A 155 15.57 -2.48 5.53
N ALA A 156 16.70 -3.19 5.35
CA ALA A 156 16.88 -4.12 4.23
C ALA A 156 15.85 -5.26 4.18
N ASN A 157 15.24 -5.59 5.32
CA ASN A 157 14.25 -6.66 5.47
C ASN A 157 12.78 -6.18 5.43
N VAL A 158 12.53 -4.88 5.29
CA VAL A 158 11.18 -4.32 5.27
C VAL A 158 10.72 -4.09 3.84
N GLU A 159 9.54 -4.58 3.51
CA GLU A 159 8.84 -4.30 2.25
C GLU A 159 8.18 -2.93 2.33
N LEU A 160 8.40 -2.07 1.34
CA LEU A 160 7.80 -0.73 1.27
C LEU A 160 6.93 -0.61 0.03
N VAL A 161 5.67 -0.22 0.19
CA VAL A 161 4.74 0.00 -0.92
C VAL A 161 4.28 1.46 -0.92
N LEU A 162 4.52 2.16 -2.00
CA LEU A 162 4.09 3.54 -2.22
C LEU A 162 3.00 3.56 -3.30
N THR A 163 1.87 4.19 -3.02
CA THR A 163 0.80 4.29 -4.02
C THR A 163 0.42 5.73 -4.31
N GLY A 164 -0.16 5.94 -5.48
CA GLY A 164 -0.74 7.22 -5.89
C GLY A 164 -0.57 7.51 -7.38
N ARG A 165 -1.23 8.56 -7.83
CA ARG A 165 -1.03 9.11 -9.18
C ARG A 165 0.23 9.95 -9.20
N ASN A 166 0.73 10.24 -10.42
CA ASN A 166 1.82 11.19 -10.65
C ASN A 166 3.13 10.84 -9.95
N ALA A 167 3.52 9.55 -10.00
CA ALA A 167 4.87 9.16 -9.57
C ALA A 167 5.92 9.91 -10.39
N PHE A 168 6.91 10.47 -9.72
CA PHE A 168 7.95 11.28 -10.34
C PHE A 168 9.16 10.42 -10.79
N PRO A 169 9.95 10.89 -11.78
CA PRO A 169 10.96 10.07 -12.46
C PRO A 169 12.01 9.46 -11.54
N GLU A 170 12.50 10.21 -10.55
CA GLU A 170 13.54 9.72 -9.65
C GLU A 170 13.04 8.57 -8.77
N LEU A 171 11.79 8.63 -8.29
CA LEU A 171 11.19 7.53 -7.55
C LEU A 171 11.06 6.27 -8.43
N LEU A 172 10.59 6.44 -9.68
CA LEU A 172 10.44 5.33 -10.62
C LEU A 172 11.78 4.65 -10.93
N ARG A 173 12.86 5.44 -11.00
CA ARG A 173 14.22 4.94 -11.24
C ARG A 173 14.75 4.14 -10.06
N ARG A 174 14.39 4.52 -8.82
CA ARG A 174 14.91 3.93 -7.57
C ARG A 174 14.09 2.76 -7.05
N ALA A 175 12.83 2.64 -7.46
CA ALA A 175 11.95 1.55 -7.04
C ALA A 175 12.38 0.21 -7.63
N ASP A 176 12.24 -0.88 -6.84
CA ASP A 176 12.54 -2.24 -7.28
C ASP A 176 11.42 -2.83 -8.15
N LEU A 177 10.16 -2.43 -7.89
CA LEU A 177 8.98 -2.84 -8.66
C LEU A 177 8.09 -1.64 -8.94
N VAL A 178 7.73 -1.44 -10.20
CA VAL A 178 6.80 -0.39 -10.62
C VAL A 178 5.67 -1.01 -11.41
N THR A 179 4.42 -0.72 -11.00
CA THR A 179 3.21 -1.10 -11.72
C THR A 179 2.40 0.13 -12.05
N GLU A 180 2.14 0.37 -13.33
CA GLU A 180 1.26 1.44 -13.79
C GLU A 180 -0.14 0.90 -14.06
N MET A 181 -1.15 1.43 -13.37
CA MET A 181 -2.56 1.15 -13.60
C MET A 181 -3.14 2.16 -14.58
N ARG A 182 -3.40 1.74 -15.80
CA ARG A 182 -3.91 2.58 -16.89
C ARG A 182 -5.42 2.49 -16.97
N GLU A 183 -6.08 3.65 -17.07
CA GLU A 183 -7.52 3.72 -17.31
C GLU A 183 -7.82 3.46 -18.79
N ILE A 184 -8.24 2.25 -19.12
CA ILE A 184 -8.74 1.92 -20.47
C ILE A 184 -10.20 2.38 -20.59
N ARG A 185 -11.01 2.15 -19.55
CA ARG A 185 -12.42 2.57 -19.47
C ARG A 185 -12.80 2.71 -18.00
N HIS A 186 -13.57 3.72 -17.66
CA HIS A 186 -14.08 3.89 -16.29
C HIS A 186 -15.55 4.33 -16.32
N TYR A 187 -16.40 3.60 -15.61
CA TYR A 187 -17.83 3.85 -15.52
C TYR A 187 -18.17 5.18 -14.83
N PHE A 188 -17.26 5.78 -14.06
CA PHE A 188 -17.42 7.12 -13.53
C PHE A 188 -17.68 8.16 -14.62
N ARG A 189 -17.06 8.01 -15.81
CA ARG A 189 -17.29 8.87 -16.98
C ARG A 189 -18.71 8.73 -17.55
N SER A 190 -19.39 7.64 -17.20
CA SER A 190 -20.79 7.37 -17.53
C SER A 190 -21.74 7.74 -16.38
N GLY A 191 -21.27 8.51 -15.37
CA GLY A 191 -22.10 9.00 -14.27
C GLY A 191 -22.32 8.02 -13.11
N VAL A 192 -21.64 6.88 -13.07
CA VAL A 192 -21.77 5.94 -11.95
C VAL A 192 -21.06 6.52 -10.71
N ALA A 193 -21.83 6.76 -9.65
CA ALA A 193 -21.31 7.26 -8.38
C ALA A 193 -20.50 6.19 -7.64
N ALA A 194 -19.65 6.63 -6.69
CA ALA A 194 -18.88 5.75 -5.82
C ALA A 194 -19.82 4.92 -4.91
N ARG A 195 -19.58 3.60 -4.86
CA ARG A 195 -20.40 2.62 -4.13
C ARG A 195 -19.63 2.08 -2.93
N SER A 196 -20.36 1.82 -1.83
CA SER A 196 -19.80 1.18 -0.64
C SER A 196 -19.29 -0.23 -0.97
N GLY A 197 -18.12 -0.57 -0.46
CA GLY A 197 -17.47 -1.87 -0.68
C GLY A 197 -16.84 -2.06 -2.08
N ILE A 198 -16.97 -1.07 -3.00
CA ILE A 198 -16.37 -1.12 -4.34
C ILE A 198 -15.38 0.04 -4.55
N GLU A 199 -15.78 1.26 -4.27
CA GLU A 199 -14.92 2.44 -4.38
C GLU A 199 -14.56 3.04 -3.02
N ARG A 200 -15.31 2.72 -1.98
CA ARG A 200 -15.13 3.22 -0.61
C ARG A 200 -15.70 2.27 0.44
#